data_99e365d93fb9e4ba651124dedf17f6e3
#
_entry.id   99e365d93fb9e4ba651124dedf17f6e3
#
_cell.length_a   1.000
_cell.length_b   1.000
_cell.length_c   1.000
_cell.angle_alpha   90.00
_cell.angle_beta   90.00
_cell.angle_gamma   90.00
#
_symmetry.space_group_name_H-M   'P 1'
#
loop_
_entity.id
_entity.type
_entity.pdbx_description
1 polymer ?
#
loop_
_entity_poly.entity_id
_entity_poly.type
_entity_poly.pdbx_seq_one_letter_code
_entity_poly.pdbx_strand_id
1 'polypeptide(L)'
;MKRTIFTYVLAVALILAGCTPTPAPTPTPEAGEDLASNVSVTGKVVPAVWTTVGTQTGGMVVAVLVEAGDAVAVGDVLVRFDDADARMAIQQAEASVQAARAQVAQVQLKPKPEDIAVAETQITAATSVISQALAQRSQLWDGSWEAQVAAAEASVAAAQAEQLVARQQHDDTMKCETVDGQKYCPLLGTYEERARFALNAADTQVAAAQAHLKSLQSGRNAQIRIADAAVAVATAQREVASAQLAQLEADIPPEVIAVAEAAVTQAQAQLDAAKVALERAEIRAPIAGVVGQVDVRLGEFVAPGMPLITLGDLTTLRVETTDLDEIDVAQVTEGQAAVLTCDAFPDRLFAGHVTHIAPMADSGGGGVNYTVIIALDNPEAGLRWGMTMFVDIESQP
;
A
#
# COMPACT_ATOMS: atom_id res chain seq x y z
N MET A 1 51.67 23.62 42.48
CA MET A 1 52.17 24.76 43.24
C MET A 1 51.22 25.07 44.34
N LYS A 2 51.56 24.69 45.51
CA LYS A 2 51.77 25.53 46.71
C LYS A 2 50.42 26.07 47.27
N ARG A 3 50.01 25.51 48.44
CA ARG A 3 50.28 25.94 49.83
C ARG A 3 49.35 27.10 50.21
N THR A 4 48.71 27.19 51.36
CA THR A 4 48.97 26.87 52.79
C THR A 4 47.73 27.24 53.60
N ILE A 5 47.19 26.41 54.49
CA ILE A 5 47.43 26.37 55.97
C ILE A 5 47.04 27.67 56.69
N PHE A 6 46.09 27.59 57.65
CA PHE A 6 46.32 27.87 59.07
C PHE A 6 44.99 27.91 59.83
N THR A 7 44.73 26.94 60.57
CA THR A 7 44.61 26.77 62.04
C THR A 7 44.51 28.08 62.91
N TYR A 8 43.47 28.18 63.75
CA TYR A 8 43.67 28.60 65.17
C TYR A 8 42.60 28.02 66.06
N VAL A 9 43.03 27.41 67.11
CA VAL A 9 42.51 26.77 68.29
C VAL A 9 42.42 27.81 69.40
N LEU A 10 41.63 27.55 70.40
CA LEU A 10 41.66 27.85 71.85
C LEU A 10 40.37 28.49 72.33
N ALA A 11 39.55 27.79 73.02
CA ALA A 11 39.48 27.46 74.44
C ALA A 11 39.38 28.70 75.42
N VAL A 12 38.35 28.76 76.17
CA VAL A 12 38.37 29.04 77.62
C VAL A 12 37.09 28.61 78.30
N ALA A 13 37.25 28.01 79.46
CA ALA A 13 36.28 27.26 80.25
C ALA A 13 35.62 28.12 81.35
N LEU A 14 34.58 27.50 81.92
CA LEU A 14 34.01 27.60 83.27
C LEU A 14 33.44 28.97 83.79
N ILE A 15 32.19 28.94 84.21
CA ILE A 15 31.83 29.14 85.67
C ILE A 15 30.43 28.58 85.91
N LEU A 16 30.33 27.79 87.00
CA LEU A 16 29.12 27.22 87.62
C LEU A 16 28.25 28.28 88.25
N ALA A 17 26.94 28.08 88.13
CA ALA A 17 26.02 28.35 89.27
C ALA A 17 24.69 27.67 89.03
N GLY A 18 24.29 26.75 89.91
CA GLY A 18 23.06 26.01 89.87
C GLY A 18 21.86 26.83 90.34
N CYS A 19 20.72 26.52 89.78
CA CYS A 19 19.40 26.71 90.36
C CYS A 19 18.53 25.59 89.83
N THR A 20 18.08 24.71 90.68
CA THR A 20 17.05 23.69 90.42
C THR A 20 15.68 24.37 90.37
N PRO A 21 14.91 24.25 89.34
CA PRO A 21 13.46 24.51 89.39
C PRO A 21 12.67 23.19 89.59
N THR A 22 11.74 23.26 90.45
CA THR A 22 10.66 22.35 90.78
C THR A 22 9.92 21.80 89.52
N PRO A 23 9.57 20.52 89.49
CA PRO A 23 8.80 19.99 88.35
C PRO A 23 7.38 20.57 88.34
N ALA A 24 7.01 21.25 87.29
CA ALA A 24 5.66 21.63 86.96
C ALA A 24 4.82 20.38 86.59
N PRO A 25 3.50 20.37 86.90
CA PRO A 25 2.65 19.22 86.55
C PRO A 25 2.61 19.02 85.01
N THR A 26 2.81 17.81 84.65
CA THR A 26 2.61 17.33 83.27
C THR A 26 1.19 17.63 82.80
N PRO A 27 0.96 18.36 81.71
CA PRO A 27 -0.38 18.45 81.15
C PRO A 27 -0.77 17.08 80.63
N THR A 28 -1.93 16.60 81.02
CA THR A 28 -2.66 15.48 80.42
C THR A 28 -2.74 15.77 78.92
N PRO A 29 -2.39 14.82 78.04
CA PRO A 29 -2.67 15.00 76.61
C PRO A 29 -4.18 15.08 76.43
N GLU A 30 -4.69 16.27 76.11
CA GLU A 30 -6.01 16.38 75.47
C GLU A 30 -6.01 15.41 74.26
N ALA A 31 -7.04 14.55 74.21
CA ALA A 31 -7.34 13.76 73.09
C ALA A 31 -7.38 14.70 71.88
N GLY A 32 -6.31 14.59 71.02
CA GLY A 32 -6.33 15.33 69.78
C GLY A 32 -7.60 14.93 69.04
N GLU A 33 -8.37 15.91 68.65
CA GLU A 33 -9.28 15.73 67.50
C GLU A 33 -8.49 15.09 66.44
N ASP A 34 -8.93 13.93 65.95
CA ASP A 34 -8.46 13.31 64.70
C ASP A 34 -8.67 14.35 63.60
N LEU A 35 -7.65 15.18 63.36
CA LEU A 35 -7.58 15.98 62.16
C LEU A 35 -7.42 14.95 61.04
N ALA A 36 -8.53 14.64 60.36
CA ALA A 36 -8.47 13.90 59.13
C ALA A 36 -7.36 14.53 58.29
N SER A 37 -6.30 13.78 58.06
CA SER A 37 -5.16 14.31 57.32
C SER A 37 -5.62 14.33 55.85
N ASN A 38 -6.08 15.49 55.41
CA ASN A 38 -6.45 15.68 54.01
C ASN A 38 -5.18 15.81 53.17
N VAL A 39 -5.12 15.10 52.08
CA VAL A 39 -4.07 15.27 51.07
C VAL A 39 -4.48 16.43 50.16
N SER A 40 -3.74 17.55 50.27
CA SER A 40 -4.02 18.77 49.49
C SER A 40 -3.04 18.87 48.32
N VAL A 41 -3.57 18.88 47.12
CA VAL A 41 -2.80 18.89 45.87
C VAL A 41 -3.40 19.84 44.84
N THR A 42 -2.65 20.20 43.83
CA THR A 42 -3.17 20.96 42.71
C THR A 42 -3.42 20.06 41.51
N GLY A 43 -4.45 20.40 40.74
CA GLY A 43 -4.78 19.67 39.49
C GLY A 43 -5.26 20.62 38.41
N LYS A 44 -5.40 20.09 37.23
CA LYS A 44 -5.94 20.82 36.08
C LYS A 44 -7.24 20.16 35.60
N VAL A 45 -8.20 21.02 35.27
CA VAL A 45 -9.43 20.60 34.61
C VAL A 45 -9.09 20.19 33.17
N VAL A 46 -9.39 18.96 32.82
CA VAL A 46 -9.20 18.42 31.45
C VAL A 46 -10.48 17.71 30.99
N PRO A 47 -10.77 17.66 29.69
CA PRO A 47 -11.83 16.82 29.18
C PRO A 47 -11.54 15.36 29.45
N ALA A 48 -12.56 14.54 29.72
CA ALA A 48 -12.39 13.11 29.89
C ALA A 48 -11.88 12.44 28.58
N VAL A 49 -12.29 12.97 27.42
CA VAL A 49 -11.83 12.55 26.10
C VAL A 49 -11.25 13.76 25.38
N TRP A 50 -9.98 13.70 25.05
CA TRP A 50 -9.32 14.72 24.26
C TRP A 50 -8.22 14.09 23.39
N THR A 51 -7.87 14.79 22.33
CA THR A 51 -6.81 14.34 21.40
C THR A 51 -6.12 15.52 20.76
N THR A 52 -4.87 15.35 20.44
CA THR A 52 -4.12 16.29 19.61
C THR A 52 -4.00 15.71 18.21
N VAL A 53 -4.59 16.40 17.25
CA VAL A 53 -4.56 16.02 15.85
C VAL A 53 -3.32 16.60 15.22
N GLY A 54 -2.50 15.72 14.66
CA GLY A 54 -1.29 16.07 13.93
C GLY A 54 -1.36 15.63 12.48
N THR A 55 -0.40 16.06 11.68
CA THR A 55 -0.28 15.65 10.28
C THR A 55 0.65 14.44 10.12
N GLN A 56 0.26 13.50 9.26
CA GLN A 56 1.13 12.40 8.83
C GLN A 56 2.04 12.79 7.66
N THR A 57 1.65 13.80 6.90
CA THR A 57 2.39 14.32 5.74
C THR A 57 2.72 15.79 5.97
N GLY A 58 3.95 16.21 5.61
CA GLY A 58 4.29 17.63 5.61
C GLY A 58 3.64 18.36 4.44
N GLY A 59 3.43 19.67 4.61
CA GLY A 59 2.88 20.50 3.54
C GLY A 59 2.69 21.97 3.95
N MET A 60 2.38 22.80 2.97
CA MET A 60 2.01 24.19 3.20
C MET A 60 0.51 24.28 3.50
N VAL A 61 0.15 24.96 4.57
CA VAL A 61 -1.24 25.18 4.97
C VAL A 61 -1.89 26.23 4.06
N VAL A 62 -2.95 25.81 3.35
CA VAL A 62 -3.72 26.69 2.47
C VAL A 62 -5.04 27.17 3.08
N ALA A 63 -5.52 26.49 4.12
CA ALA A 63 -6.68 26.95 4.89
C ALA A 63 -6.67 26.34 6.30
N VAL A 64 -7.06 27.16 7.28
CA VAL A 64 -7.44 26.76 8.64
C VAL A 64 -8.92 27.10 8.76
N LEU A 65 -9.77 26.11 8.96
CA LEU A 65 -11.22 26.22 8.85
C LEU A 65 -11.92 26.32 10.22
N VAL A 66 -11.14 26.27 11.29
CA VAL A 66 -11.64 26.31 12.68
C VAL A 66 -10.82 27.27 13.53
N GLU A 67 -11.45 27.78 14.56
CA GLU A 67 -10.82 28.63 15.58
C GLU A 67 -10.98 27.98 16.98
N ALA A 68 -10.16 28.43 17.93
CA ALA A 68 -10.29 27.97 19.31
C ALA A 68 -11.67 28.35 19.88
N GLY A 69 -12.39 27.37 20.37
CA GLY A 69 -13.76 27.49 20.86
C GLY A 69 -14.85 26.98 19.92
N ASP A 70 -14.50 26.64 18.68
CA ASP A 70 -15.47 26.09 17.73
C ASP A 70 -15.87 24.66 18.09
N ALA A 71 -17.15 24.35 17.92
CA ALA A 71 -17.66 23.00 18.04
C ALA A 71 -17.51 22.25 16.70
N VAL A 72 -16.97 21.05 16.74
CA VAL A 72 -16.73 20.21 15.56
C VAL A 72 -17.35 18.82 15.72
N ALA A 73 -17.83 18.27 14.62
CA ALA A 73 -18.29 16.89 14.53
C ALA A 73 -17.16 15.98 14.00
N VAL A 74 -17.32 14.66 14.19
CA VAL A 74 -16.40 13.67 13.61
C VAL A 74 -16.39 13.78 12.10
N GLY A 75 -15.19 13.91 11.51
CA GLY A 75 -14.98 14.03 10.06
C GLY A 75 -14.95 15.46 9.53
N ASP A 76 -15.26 16.47 10.34
CA ASP A 76 -15.16 17.87 9.91
C ASP A 76 -13.72 18.22 9.52
N VAL A 77 -13.55 18.98 8.44
CA VAL A 77 -12.24 19.42 7.97
C VAL A 77 -11.75 20.58 8.83
N LEU A 78 -10.61 20.40 9.48
CA LEU A 78 -9.99 21.37 10.38
C LEU A 78 -8.95 22.22 9.65
N VAL A 79 -8.05 21.56 8.92
CA VAL A 79 -6.95 22.19 8.20
C VAL A 79 -6.85 21.56 6.81
N ARG A 80 -6.53 22.38 5.81
CA ARG A 80 -6.25 21.94 4.44
C ARG A 80 -4.85 22.33 4.05
N PHE A 81 -4.09 21.37 3.54
CA PHE A 81 -2.79 21.57 2.92
C PHE A 81 -2.90 21.80 1.42
N ASP A 82 -1.80 22.26 0.81
CA ASP A 82 -1.68 22.30 -0.64
C ASP A 82 -1.79 20.88 -1.22
N ASP A 83 -2.77 20.67 -2.06
CA ASP A 83 -3.11 19.38 -2.65
C ASP A 83 -2.80 19.31 -4.16
N ALA A 84 -2.14 20.32 -4.71
CA ALA A 84 -1.88 20.41 -6.15
C ALA A 84 -1.09 19.20 -6.67
N ASP A 85 -0.04 18.81 -5.96
CA ASP A 85 0.78 17.64 -6.31
C ASP A 85 -0.01 16.33 -6.20
N ALA A 86 -0.83 16.19 -5.18
CA ALA A 86 -1.68 15.01 -4.98
C ALA A 86 -2.72 14.88 -6.10
N ARG A 87 -3.32 15.99 -6.54
CA ARG A 87 -4.26 16.01 -7.68
C ARG A 87 -3.57 15.65 -8.99
N MET A 88 -2.37 16.16 -9.24
CA MET A 88 -1.59 15.76 -10.42
C MET A 88 -1.22 14.29 -10.39
N ALA A 89 -0.84 13.75 -9.23
CA ALA A 89 -0.57 12.33 -9.06
C ALA A 89 -1.80 11.45 -9.36
N ILE A 90 -3.00 11.88 -8.96
CA ILE A 90 -4.26 11.20 -9.30
C ILE A 90 -4.47 11.20 -10.82
N GLN A 91 -4.34 12.35 -11.50
CA GLN A 91 -4.50 12.43 -12.95
C GLN A 91 -3.52 11.52 -13.68
N GLN A 92 -2.27 11.47 -13.24
CA GLN A 92 -1.26 10.58 -13.82
C GLN A 92 -1.60 9.10 -13.58
N ALA A 93 -2.04 8.75 -12.38
CA ALA A 93 -2.45 7.38 -12.06
C ALA A 93 -3.71 6.97 -12.84
N GLU A 94 -4.69 7.86 -13.02
CA GLU A 94 -5.85 7.64 -13.87
C GLU A 94 -5.46 7.38 -15.33
N ALA A 95 -4.53 8.16 -15.86
CA ALA A 95 -3.99 7.92 -17.21
C ALA A 95 -3.30 6.55 -17.31
N SER A 96 -2.58 6.12 -16.27
CA SER A 96 -1.95 4.80 -16.21
C SER A 96 -2.98 3.67 -16.19
N VAL A 97 -4.08 3.81 -15.44
CA VAL A 97 -5.21 2.86 -15.45
C VAL A 97 -5.84 2.77 -16.84
N GLN A 98 -6.05 3.91 -17.50
CA GLN A 98 -6.58 3.96 -18.87
C GLN A 98 -5.66 3.24 -19.86
N ALA A 99 -4.34 3.48 -19.78
CA ALA A 99 -3.35 2.83 -20.63
C ALA A 99 -3.33 1.29 -20.41
N ALA A 100 -3.37 0.85 -19.14
CA ALA A 100 -3.42 -0.57 -18.81
C ALA A 100 -4.72 -1.23 -19.31
N ARG A 101 -5.87 -0.56 -19.19
CA ARG A 101 -7.14 -1.05 -19.76
C ARG A 101 -7.11 -1.13 -21.29
N ALA A 102 -6.50 -0.14 -21.94
CA ALA A 102 -6.32 -0.18 -23.39
C ALA A 102 -5.44 -1.36 -23.80
N GLN A 103 -4.43 -1.71 -22.99
CA GLN A 103 -3.58 -2.89 -23.22
C GLN A 103 -4.37 -4.20 -23.11
N VAL A 104 -5.25 -4.34 -22.11
CA VAL A 104 -6.17 -5.48 -22.01
C VAL A 104 -7.07 -5.56 -23.22
N ALA A 105 -7.67 -4.45 -23.63
CA ALA A 105 -8.52 -4.40 -24.82
C ALA A 105 -7.76 -4.78 -26.09
N GLN A 106 -6.49 -4.35 -26.22
CA GLN A 106 -5.64 -4.71 -27.34
C GLN A 106 -5.32 -6.21 -27.36
N VAL A 107 -5.02 -6.80 -26.20
CA VAL A 107 -4.79 -8.24 -26.08
C VAL A 107 -6.03 -9.04 -26.42
N GLN A 108 -7.22 -8.54 -26.07
CA GLN A 108 -8.50 -9.21 -26.33
C GLN A 108 -9.05 -8.97 -27.74
N LEU A 109 -8.33 -8.22 -28.60
CA LEU A 109 -8.76 -8.02 -29.98
C LEU A 109 -8.83 -9.36 -30.72
N LYS A 110 -10.00 -9.69 -31.20
CA LYS A 110 -10.20 -10.82 -32.08
C LYS A 110 -9.57 -10.55 -33.46
N PRO A 111 -9.07 -11.58 -34.14
CA PRO A 111 -8.64 -11.46 -35.54
C PRO A 111 -9.74 -10.83 -36.38
N LYS A 112 -9.35 -10.03 -37.35
CA LYS A 112 -10.31 -9.42 -38.27
C LYS A 112 -10.93 -10.49 -39.16
N PRO A 113 -12.22 -10.39 -39.47
CA PRO A 113 -12.90 -11.35 -40.37
C PRO A 113 -12.21 -11.42 -41.72
N GLU A 114 -11.59 -10.31 -42.17
CA GLU A 114 -10.84 -10.28 -43.44
C GLU A 114 -9.59 -11.15 -43.39
N ASP A 115 -8.87 -11.23 -42.28
CA ASP A 115 -7.68 -12.06 -42.12
C ASP A 115 -8.06 -13.56 -42.12
N ILE A 116 -9.18 -13.90 -41.51
CA ILE A 116 -9.74 -15.25 -41.54
C ILE A 116 -10.12 -15.62 -42.97
N ALA A 117 -10.82 -14.74 -43.70
CA ALA A 117 -11.21 -14.96 -45.09
C ALA A 117 -10.00 -15.14 -46.01
N VAL A 118 -8.90 -14.41 -45.77
CA VAL A 118 -7.63 -14.61 -46.51
C VAL A 118 -7.07 -16.00 -46.25
N ALA A 119 -7.05 -16.46 -44.99
CA ALA A 119 -6.56 -17.79 -44.63
C ALA A 119 -7.43 -18.92 -45.26
N GLU A 120 -8.75 -18.76 -45.30
CA GLU A 120 -9.68 -19.69 -45.96
C GLU A 120 -9.46 -19.75 -47.47
N THR A 121 -9.19 -18.59 -48.10
CA THR A 121 -8.85 -18.57 -49.54
C THR A 121 -7.52 -19.26 -49.82
N GLN A 122 -6.53 -19.18 -48.91
CA GLN A 122 -5.28 -19.92 -49.03
C GLN A 122 -5.48 -21.44 -48.96
N ILE A 123 -6.36 -21.91 -48.06
CA ILE A 123 -6.73 -23.34 -48.00
C ILE A 123 -7.38 -23.79 -49.30
N THR A 124 -8.26 -22.97 -49.86
CA THR A 124 -8.94 -23.23 -51.12
C THR A 124 -7.94 -23.30 -52.29
N ALA A 125 -6.98 -22.37 -52.34
CA ALA A 125 -5.92 -22.36 -53.30
C ALA A 125 -5.01 -23.62 -53.18
N ALA A 126 -4.62 -23.99 -51.97
CA ALA A 126 -3.84 -25.18 -51.69
C ALA A 126 -4.60 -26.47 -52.09
N THR A 127 -5.91 -26.50 -51.87
CA THR A 127 -6.77 -27.61 -52.33
C THR A 127 -6.81 -27.71 -53.83
N SER A 128 -6.81 -26.57 -54.52
CA SER A 128 -6.71 -26.54 -56.01
C SER A 128 -5.38 -27.13 -56.51
N VAL A 129 -4.27 -26.86 -55.77
CA VAL A 129 -2.95 -27.43 -56.06
C VAL A 129 -2.96 -28.96 -55.88
N ILE A 130 -3.65 -29.49 -54.88
CA ILE A 130 -3.85 -30.94 -54.70
C ILE A 130 -4.60 -31.51 -55.92
N SER A 131 -5.65 -30.85 -56.34
CA SER A 131 -6.42 -31.29 -57.52
C SER A 131 -5.57 -31.30 -58.81
N GLN A 132 -4.72 -30.28 -58.98
CA GLN A 132 -3.78 -30.20 -60.09
C GLN A 132 -2.70 -31.33 -60.02
N ALA A 133 -2.14 -31.60 -58.83
CA ALA A 133 -1.20 -32.67 -58.62
C ALA A 133 -1.82 -34.06 -58.95
N LEU A 134 -3.07 -34.27 -58.52
CA LEU A 134 -3.82 -35.49 -58.87
C LEU A 134 -4.07 -35.60 -60.38
N ALA A 135 -4.40 -34.49 -61.04
CA ALA A 135 -4.57 -34.47 -62.51
C ALA A 135 -3.28 -34.75 -63.20
N GLN A 136 -2.14 -34.20 -62.82
CA GLN A 136 -0.83 -34.47 -63.30
C GLN A 136 -0.46 -35.94 -63.10
N ARG A 137 -0.78 -36.51 -61.92
CA ARG A 137 -0.61 -37.95 -61.68
C ARG A 137 -1.36 -38.82 -62.71
N SER A 138 -2.58 -38.44 -63.05
CA SER A 138 -3.39 -39.17 -64.04
C SER A 138 -2.81 -39.07 -65.49
N GLN A 139 -2.17 -37.94 -65.80
CA GLN A 139 -1.53 -37.71 -67.12
C GLN A 139 -0.22 -38.49 -67.28
N LEU A 140 0.38 -39.00 -66.21
CA LEU A 140 1.60 -39.83 -66.30
C LEU A 140 1.42 -41.14 -67.13
N TRP A 141 0.19 -41.48 -67.43
CA TRP A 141 -0.12 -42.62 -68.31
C TRP A 141 -0.07 -42.26 -69.79
N ASP A 142 0.01 -40.96 -70.17
CA ASP A 142 -0.09 -40.48 -71.55
C ASP A 142 1.22 -40.04 -72.21
N GLY A 143 2.37 -40.24 -71.61
CA GLY A 143 3.63 -40.35 -72.33
C GLY A 143 4.47 -39.11 -72.61
N SER A 144 4.42 -38.00 -71.92
CA SER A 144 5.31 -36.83 -72.08
C SER A 144 6.35 -36.71 -70.94
N TRP A 145 7.33 -37.58 -70.96
CA TRP A 145 8.30 -37.78 -69.90
C TRP A 145 9.32 -36.64 -69.71
N GLU A 146 9.85 -36.08 -70.80
CA GLU A 146 10.92 -35.06 -70.67
C GLU A 146 10.47 -33.69 -70.12
N ALA A 147 9.26 -33.26 -70.47
CA ALA A 147 8.67 -32.05 -69.90
C ALA A 147 8.37 -32.18 -68.40
N GLN A 148 8.15 -33.41 -67.97
CA GLN A 148 7.86 -33.70 -66.55
C GLN A 148 9.11 -33.61 -65.66
N VAL A 149 10.29 -33.93 -66.17
CA VAL A 149 11.58 -33.82 -65.44
C VAL A 149 11.89 -32.35 -65.15
N ALA A 150 11.79 -31.50 -66.20
CA ALA A 150 12.03 -30.04 -66.01
C ALA A 150 11.07 -29.39 -65.00
N ALA A 151 9.80 -29.79 -64.99
CA ALA A 151 8.83 -29.33 -64.05
C ALA A 151 9.14 -29.79 -62.60
N ALA A 152 9.68 -31.00 -62.47
CA ALA A 152 10.09 -31.54 -61.17
C ALA A 152 11.33 -30.84 -60.60
N GLU A 153 12.30 -30.47 -61.44
CA GLU A 153 13.47 -29.68 -61.02
C GLU A 153 13.06 -28.30 -60.45
N ALA A 154 12.13 -27.60 -61.07
CA ALA A 154 11.58 -26.35 -60.62
C ALA A 154 10.81 -26.51 -59.30
N SER A 155 10.08 -27.62 -59.12
CA SER A 155 9.38 -27.96 -57.89
C SER A 155 10.33 -28.17 -56.69
N VAL A 156 11.48 -28.80 -56.91
CA VAL A 156 12.52 -28.96 -55.86
C VAL A 156 13.06 -27.61 -55.39
N ALA A 157 13.34 -26.68 -56.28
CA ALA A 157 13.87 -25.36 -55.95
C ALA A 157 12.87 -24.54 -55.15
N ALA A 158 11.59 -24.57 -55.47
CA ALA A 158 10.53 -23.87 -54.74
C ALA A 158 10.35 -24.41 -53.30
N ALA A 159 10.32 -25.74 -53.14
CA ALA A 159 10.18 -26.39 -51.86
C ALA A 159 11.35 -26.09 -50.91
N GLN A 160 12.58 -25.98 -51.41
CA GLN A 160 13.76 -25.59 -50.63
C GLN A 160 13.69 -24.16 -50.11
N ALA A 161 13.13 -23.23 -50.88
CA ALA A 161 12.93 -21.84 -50.45
C ALA A 161 11.90 -21.74 -49.32
N GLU A 162 10.79 -22.47 -49.42
CA GLU A 162 9.76 -22.50 -48.36
C GLU A 162 10.27 -23.15 -47.05
N GLN A 163 11.08 -24.22 -47.17
CA GLN A 163 11.73 -24.84 -46.00
C GLN A 163 12.62 -23.86 -45.26
N LEU A 164 13.37 -23.03 -45.97
CA LEU A 164 14.23 -22.03 -45.36
C LEU A 164 13.42 -21.02 -44.54
N VAL A 165 12.29 -20.53 -45.06
CA VAL A 165 11.39 -19.60 -44.38
C VAL A 165 10.75 -20.24 -43.14
N ALA A 166 10.24 -21.48 -43.29
CA ALA A 166 9.63 -22.20 -42.17
C ALA A 166 10.63 -22.48 -41.03
N ARG A 167 11.86 -22.81 -41.41
CA ARG A 167 12.97 -23.02 -40.47
C ARG A 167 13.29 -21.74 -39.69
N GLN A 168 13.34 -20.63 -40.39
CA GLN A 168 13.61 -19.33 -39.78
C GLN A 168 12.49 -18.92 -38.79
N GLN A 169 11.23 -19.18 -39.18
CA GLN A 169 10.09 -18.96 -38.29
C GLN A 169 10.14 -19.84 -37.04
N HIS A 170 10.48 -21.14 -37.20
CA HIS A 170 10.67 -22.04 -36.06
C HIS A 170 11.79 -21.58 -35.13
N ASP A 171 12.95 -21.22 -35.71
CA ASP A 171 14.11 -20.77 -34.94
C ASP A 171 13.80 -19.45 -34.19
N ASP A 172 12.98 -18.59 -34.77
CA ASP A 172 12.56 -17.34 -34.15
C ASP A 172 11.60 -17.59 -32.95
N THR A 173 10.76 -18.64 -33.02
CA THR A 173 9.90 -19.01 -31.87
C THR A 173 10.67 -19.58 -30.68
N MET A 174 11.92 -20.04 -30.90
CA MET A 174 12.79 -20.59 -29.84
C MET A 174 13.75 -19.55 -29.24
N LYS A 175 13.87 -18.37 -29.84
CA LYS A 175 14.76 -17.32 -29.35
C LYS A 175 14.16 -16.62 -28.12
N CYS A 176 14.95 -16.61 -27.05
CA CYS A 176 14.64 -15.75 -25.91
C CYS A 176 15.08 -14.32 -26.21
N GLU A 177 14.21 -13.35 -25.98
CA GLU A 177 14.52 -11.94 -26.15
C GLU A 177 14.91 -11.36 -24.78
N THR A 178 15.96 -10.54 -24.75
CA THR A 178 16.38 -9.85 -23.54
C THR A 178 15.92 -8.40 -23.65
N VAL A 179 14.87 -8.05 -22.89
CA VAL A 179 14.38 -6.71 -22.76
C VAL A 179 14.71 -6.25 -21.35
N ASP A 180 15.43 -5.13 -21.22
CA ASP A 180 15.84 -4.53 -19.94
C ASP A 180 16.62 -5.48 -19.00
N GLY A 181 17.47 -6.35 -19.56
CA GLY A 181 18.29 -7.29 -18.79
C GLY A 181 17.54 -8.52 -18.25
N GLN A 182 16.25 -8.63 -18.48
CA GLN A 182 15.47 -9.82 -18.20
C GLN A 182 15.25 -10.65 -19.48
N LYS A 183 15.48 -11.95 -19.35
CA LYS A 183 15.35 -12.90 -20.44
C LYS A 183 13.91 -13.39 -20.50
N TYR A 184 13.17 -12.94 -21.51
CA TYR A 184 11.83 -13.40 -21.83
C TYR A 184 11.96 -14.53 -22.86
N CYS A 185 11.62 -15.74 -22.46
CA CYS A 185 11.53 -16.85 -23.37
C CYS A 185 10.06 -17.05 -23.76
N PRO A 186 9.75 -17.31 -25.02
CA PRO A 186 8.40 -17.62 -25.45
C PRO A 186 7.85 -18.80 -24.65
N LEU A 187 6.60 -18.70 -24.21
CA LEU A 187 5.91 -19.85 -23.61
C LEU A 187 5.76 -20.94 -24.66
N LEU A 188 6.40 -22.08 -24.41
CA LEU A 188 6.23 -23.28 -25.22
C LEU A 188 4.75 -23.68 -25.17
N GLY A 189 4.07 -23.57 -26.30
CA GLY A 189 2.65 -23.85 -26.44
C GLY A 189 2.25 -23.90 -27.89
N THR A 190 1.04 -23.47 -28.19
CA THR A 190 0.45 -23.54 -29.56
C THR A 190 1.28 -22.84 -30.64
N TYR A 191 2.13 -21.88 -30.31
CA TYR A 191 3.01 -21.19 -31.27
C TYR A 191 4.19 -22.06 -31.71
N GLU A 192 4.89 -22.71 -30.81
CA GLU A 192 5.99 -23.64 -31.11
C GLU A 192 5.46 -24.85 -31.86
N GLU A 193 4.35 -25.40 -31.43
CA GLU A 193 3.68 -26.51 -32.09
C GLU A 193 3.37 -26.21 -33.58
N ARG A 194 2.93 -25.03 -33.87
CA ARG A 194 2.60 -24.54 -35.22
C ARG A 194 3.85 -24.31 -36.08
N ALA A 195 4.88 -23.68 -35.55
CA ALA A 195 6.15 -23.48 -36.27
C ALA A 195 6.83 -24.82 -36.54
N ARG A 196 6.74 -25.78 -35.62
CA ARG A 196 7.20 -27.15 -35.82
C ARG A 196 6.38 -27.89 -36.86
N PHE A 197 5.05 -27.72 -36.91
CA PHE A 197 4.21 -28.26 -37.99
C PHE A 197 4.56 -27.65 -39.32
N ALA A 198 4.78 -26.36 -39.43
CA ALA A 198 5.19 -25.68 -40.66
C ALA A 198 6.56 -26.17 -41.15
N LEU A 199 7.52 -26.35 -40.23
CA LEU A 199 8.84 -26.89 -40.57
C LEU A 199 8.74 -28.34 -41.03
N ASN A 200 8.00 -29.19 -40.31
CA ASN A 200 7.79 -30.59 -40.75
C ASN A 200 7.10 -30.70 -42.10
N ALA A 201 6.15 -29.82 -42.40
CA ALA A 201 5.49 -29.77 -43.70
C ALA A 201 6.46 -29.36 -44.82
N ALA A 202 7.30 -28.35 -44.59
CA ALA A 202 8.32 -27.91 -45.56
C ALA A 202 9.38 -28.97 -45.77
N ASP A 203 9.83 -29.69 -44.74
CA ASP A 203 10.73 -30.83 -44.83
C ASP A 203 10.12 -31.96 -45.69
N THR A 204 8.85 -32.26 -45.48
CA THR A 204 8.10 -33.24 -46.24
C THR A 204 8.00 -32.83 -47.73
N GLN A 205 7.81 -31.54 -47.98
CA GLN A 205 7.71 -30.93 -49.30
C GLN A 205 9.01 -31.09 -50.09
N VAL A 206 10.16 -30.76 -49.45
CA VAL A 206 11.48 -30.93 -50.08
C VAL A 206 11.76 -32.41 -50.40
N ALA A 207 11.51 -33.30 -49.44
CA ALA A 207 11.70 -34.74 -49.62
C ALA A 207 10.86 -35.30 -50.77
N ALA A 208 9.63 -34.81 -50.92
CA ALA A 208 8.73 -35.24 -51.97
C ALA A 208 9.17 -34.73 -53.33
N ALA A 209 9.56 -33.48 -53.45
CA ALA A 209 10.06 -32.92 -54.72
C ALA A 209 11.37 -33.61 -55.21
N GLN A 210 12.26 -33.90 -54.22
CA GLN A 210 13.50 -34.68 -54.54
C GLN A 210 13.19 -36.12 -54.99
N ALA A 211 12.22 -36.74 -54.32
CA ALA A 211 11.76 -38.07 -54.73
C ALA A 211 11.14 -38.03 -56.16
N HIS A 212 10.51 -36.88 -56.51
CA HIS A 212 10.00 -36.61 -57.86
C HIS A 212 11.11 -36.65 -58.89
N LEU A 213 12.06 -35.87 -58.76
CA LEU A 213 13.19 -35.79 -59.70
C LEU A 213 13.90 -37.12 -59.80
N LYS A 214 14.21 -37.78 -58.71
CA LYS A 214 14.94 -39.07 -58.69
C LYS A 214 14.18 -40.17 -59.40
N SER A 215 12.89 -40.18 -59.37
CA SER A 215 12.14 -41.26 -60.01
C SER A 215 11.88 -41.01 -61.48
N LEU A 216 11.74 -39.77 -61.91
CA LEU A 216 11.77 -39.43 -63.32
C LEU A 216 13.11 -39.90 -63.97
N GLN A 217 14.18 -39.77 -63.19
CA GLN A 217 15.51 -40.26 -63.62
C GLN A 217 15.63 -41.78 -63.57
N SER A 218 14.86 -42.51 -62.78
CA SER A 218 15.01 -43.98 -62.60
C SER A 218 13.95 -44.84 -63.31
N GLY A 219 13.15 -44.26 -64.19
CA GLY A 219 12.23 -45.03 -65.04
C GLY A 219 10.74 -44.98 -64.61
N ARG A 220 9.86 -45.62 -65.43
CA ARG A 220 8.41 -45.50 -65.38
C ARG A 220 7.75 -45.82 -64.01
N ASN A 221 8.28 -46.77 -63.27
CA ASN A 221 7.76 -47.11 -61.91
C ASN A 221 8.18 -46.09 -60.86
N ALA A 222 9.19 -45.29 -61.15
CA ALA A 222 9.60 -44.20 -60.35
C ALA A 222 8.63 -42.97 -60.51
N GLN A 223 8.11 -42.72 -61.71
CA GLN A 223 7.22 -41.58 -62.01
C GLN A 223 5.93 -41.61 -61.16
N ILE A 224 5.38 -42.80 -60.94
CA ILE A 224 4.16 -42.97 -60.15
C ILE A 224 4.42 -42.57 -58.71
N ARG A 225 5.56 -43.01 -58.13
CA ARG A 225 5.89 -42.66 -56.71
C ARG A 225 6.06 -41.17 -56.49
N ILE A 226 6.38 -40.44 -57.52
CA ILE A 226 6.63 -39.03 -57.52
C ILE A 226 5.34 -38.21 -57.61
N ALA A 227 4.47 -38.64 -58.46
CA ALA A 227 3.17 -38.05 -58.51
C ALA A 227 2.48 -38.20 -57.14
N ASP A 228 2.71 -39.37 -56.49
CA ASP A 228 2.25 -39.58 -55.11
C ASP A 228 2.93 -38.63 -54.14
N ALA A 229 4.23 -38.40 -54.34
CA ALA A 229 4.98 -37.44 -53.53
C ALA A 229 4.53 -35.98 -53.78
N ALA A 230 4.24 -35.60 -55.03
CA ALA A 230 3.68 -34.27 -55.33
C ALA A 230 2.32 -34.06 -54.67
N VAL A 231 1.47 -35.11 -54.64
CA VAL A 231 0.20 -35.08 -53.88
C VAL A 231 0.48 -34.90 -52.39
N ALA A 232 1.48 -35.59 -51.86
CA ALA A 232 1.87 -35.45 -50.42
C ALA A 232 2.34 -34.02 -50.09
N VAL A 233 3.14 -33.40 -50.97
CA VAL A 233 3.57 -32.00 -50.83
C VAL A 233 2.38 -31.05 -50.86
N ALA A 234 1.50 -31.19 -51.83
CA ALA A 234 0.30 -30.35 -51.92
C ALA A 234 -0.62 -30.54 -50.71
N THR A 235 -0.70 -31.74 -50.15
CA THR A 235 -1.43 -32.03 -48.93
C THR A 235 -0.77 -31.33 -47.74
N ALA A 236 0.55 -31.39 -47.61
CA ALA A 236 1.31 -30.69 -46.56
C ALA A 236 1.12 -29.16 -46.64
N GLN A 237 1.08 -28.58 -47.85
CA GLN A 237 0.76 -27.16 -48.04
C GLN A 237 -0.63 -26.79 -47.50
N ARG A 238 -1.65 -27.64 -47.81
CA ARG A 238 -2.99 -27.43 -47.24
C ARG A 238 -2.99 -27.52 -45.73
N GLU A 239 -2.19 -28.45 -45.16
CA GLU A 239 -2.06 -28.58 -43.69
C GLU A 239 -1.41 -27.36 -43.08
N VAL A 240 -0.39 -26.77 -43.71
CA VAL A 240 0.20 -25.49 -43.26
C VAL A 240 -0.83 -24.37 -43.31
N ALA A 241 -1.58 -24.24 -44.40
CA ALA A 241 -2.62 -23.22 -44.51
C ALA A 241 -3.75 -23.42 -43.44
N SER A 242 -4.14 -24.69 -43.20
CA SER A 242 -5.12 -25.01 -42.17
C SER A 242 -4.60 -24.73 -40.75
N ALA A 243 -3.31 -24.95 -40.49
CA ALA A 243 -2.66 -24.61 -39.23
C ALA A 243 -2.58 -23.08 -39.03
N GLN A 244 -2.38 -22.31 -40.10
CA GLN A 244 -2.44 -20.84 -40.03
C GLN A 244 -3.85 -20.32 -39.70
N LEU A 245 -4.89 -20.92 -40.33
CA LEU A 245 -6.27 -20.59 -39.99
C LEU A 245 -6.56 -20.92 -38.50
N ALA A 246 -6.20 -22.13 -38.07
CA ALA A 246 -6.36 -22.52 -36.65
C ALA A 246 -5.57 -21.61 -35.71
N GLN A 247 -4.48 -21.00 -36.21
CA GLN A 247 -3.76 -19.98 -35.43
C GLN A 247 -4.53 -18.68 -35.30
N LEU A 248 -5.19 -18.23 -36.32
CA LEU A 248 -6.01 -17.04 -36.29
C LEU A 248 -7.26 -17.27 -35.40
N GLU A 249 -7.84 -18.48 -35.44
CA GLU A 249 -9.01 -18.84 -34.67
C GLU A 249 -8.73 -19.24 -33.20
N ALA A 250 -7.44 -19.45 -32.87
CA ALA A 250 -7.07 -19.87 -31.54
C ALA A 250 -7.41 -18.79 -30.50
N ASP A 251 -8.01 -19.22 -29.41
CA ASP A 251 -8.26 -18.36 -28.26
C ASP A 251 -6.95 -17.82 -27.68
N ILE A 252 -7.02 -16.60 -27.21
CA ILE A 252 -5.88 -15.96 -26.54
C ILE A 252 -5.62 -16.72 -25.25
N PRO A 253 -4.36 -17.14 -24.99
CA PRO A 253 -4.04 -17.86 -23.75
C PRO A 253 -4.48 -17.05 -22.53
N PRO A 254 -5.19 -17.65 -21.55
CA PRO A 254 -5.68 -16.95 -20.37
C PRO A 254 -4.56 -16.32 -19.56
N GLU A 255 -3.34 -16.86 -19.64
CA GLU A 255 -2.16 -16.30 -18.97
C GLU A 255 -1.77 -14.93 -19.52
N VAL A 256 -1.93 -14.71 -20.83
CA VAL A 256 -1.63 -13.42 -21.47
C VAL A 256 -2.64 -12.37 -21.04
N ILE A 257 -3.91 -12.75 -20.93
CA ILE A 257 -4.98 -11.89 -20.42
C ILE A 257 -4.71 -11.58 -18.95
N ALA A 258 -4.38 -12.59 -18.14
CA ALA A 258 -4.09 -12.42 -16.72
C ALA A 258 -2.92 -11.45 -16.45
N VAL A 259 -1.86 -11.49 -17.28
CA VAL A 259 -0.74 -10.54 -17.19
C VAL A 259 -1.21 -9.11 -17.47
N ALA A 260 -2.03 -8.91 -18.49
CA ALA A 260 -2.58 -7.59 -18.81
C ALA A 260 -3.54 -7.09 -17.72
N GLU A 261 -4.37 -7.96 -17.13
CA GLU A 261 -5.26 -7.63 -16.02
C GLU A 261 -4.48 -7.31 -14.73
N ALA A 262 -3.37 -8.02 -14.48
CA ALA A 262 -2.48 -7.70 -13.37
C ALA A 262 -1.89 -6.28 -13.50
N ALA A 263 -1.58 -5.82 -14.72
CA ALA A 263 -1.14 -4.44 -14.97
C ALA A 263 -2.24 -3.42 -14.63
N VAL A 264 -3.53 -3.72 -14.92
CA VAL A 264 -4.67 -2.89 -14.52
C VAL A 264 -4.77 -2.83 -12.99
N THR A 265 -4.63 -3.97 -12.32
CA THR A 265 -4.67 -4.05 -10.85
C THR A 265 -3.55 -3.23 -10.23
N GLN A 266 -2.34 -3.29 -10.77
CA GLN A 266 -1.20 -2.49 -10.32
C GLN A 266 -1.44 -1.00 -10.51
N ALA A 267 -1.94 -0.58 -11.69
CA ALA A 267 -2.26 0.82 -11.95
C ALA A 267 -3.40 1.32 -11.04
N GLN A 268 -4.39 0.48 -10.76
CA GLN A 268 -5.48 0.80 -9.84
C GLN A 268 -4.96 1.01 -8.42
N ALA A 269 -4.05 0.15 -7.94
CA ALA A 269 -3.42 0.33 -6.62
C ALA A 269 -2.63 1.65 -6.52
N GLN A 270 -1.98 2.08 -7.62
CA GLN A 270 -1.31 3.38 -7.68
C GLN A 270 -2.31 4.54 -7.59
N LEU A 271 -3.44 4.43 -8.28
CA LEU A 271 -4.52 5.43 -8.20
C LEU A 271 -5.08 5.52 -6.78
N ASP A 272 -5.32 4.40 -6.13
CA ASP A 272 -5.84 4.37 -4.76
C ASP A 272 -4.83 4.96 -3.77
N ALA A 273 -3.53 4.69 -3.94
CA ALA A 273 -2.47 5.33 -3.16
C ALA A 273 -2.44 6.85 -3.35
N ALA A 274 -2.62 7.34 -4.59
CA ALA A 274 -2.69 8.77 -4.88
C ALA A 274 -3.93 9.43 -4.24
N LYS A 275 -5.07 8.75 -4.23
CA LYS A 275 -6.29 9.21 -3.53
C LYS A 275 -6.08 9.32 -2.02
N VAL A 276 -5.47 8.32 -1.40
CA VAL A 276 -5.11 8.37 0.02
C VAL A 276 -4.16 9.54 0.31
N ALA A 277 -3.23 9.85 -0.60
CA ALA A 277 -2.36 11.02 -0.44
C ALA A 277 -3.16 12.34 -0.48
N LEU A 278 -4.18 12.43 -1.34
CA LEU A 278 -5.09 13.58 -1.38
C LEU A 278 -5.93 13.69 -0.09
N GLU A 279 -6.48 12.58 0.41
CA GLU A 279 -7.23 12.56 1.67
C GLU A 279 -6.38 13.05 2.84
N ARG A 280 -5.08 12.71 2.85
CA ARG A 280 -4.13 13.17 3.88
C ARG A 280 -3.79 14.66 3.78
N ALA A 281 -4.13 15.33 2.68
CA ALA A 281 -4.01 16.77 2.57
C ALA A 281 -5.12 17.51 3.34
N GLU A 282 -6.16 16.82 3.81
CA GLU A 282 -7.17 17.36 4.70
C GLU A 282 -7.05 16.72 6.09
N ILE A 283 -6.84 17.54 7.10
CA ILE A 283 -6.88 17.10 8.50
C ILE A 283 -8.30 17.19 9.00
N ARG A 284 -8.82 16.08 9.45
CA ARG A 284 -10.21 15.96 9.93
C ARG A 284 -10.28 15.62 11.41
N ALA A 285 -11.36 16.04 12.03
CA ALA A 285 -11.65 15.76 13.44
C ALA A 285 -11.88 14.25 13.66
N PRO A 286 -11.08 13.56 14.50
CA PRO A 286 -11.29 12.16 14.82
C PRO A 286 -12.39 11.94 15.88
N ILE A 287 -12.70 12.96 16.66
CA ILE A 287 -13.74 12.96 17.69
C ILE A 287 -14.61 14.21 17.53
N ALA A 288 -15.85 14.14 17.97
CA ALA A 288 -16.67 15.32 18.17
C ALA A 288 -16.25 16.05 19.47
N GLY A 289 -16.34 17.36 19.48
CA GLY A 289 -15.96 18.14 20.63
C GLY A 289 -15.75 19.61 20.31
N VAL A 290 -14.95 20.27 21.12
CA VAL A 290 -14.61 21.69 20.97
C VAL A 290 -13.11 21.81 20.70
N VAL A 291 -12.75 22.73 19.81
CA VAL A 291 -11.36 23.08 19.54
C VAL A 291 -10.77 23.81 20.75
N GLY A 292 -9.82 23.17 21.43
CA GLY A 292 -9.13 23.78 22.57
C GLY A 292 -8.03 24.73 22.15
N GLN A 293 -7.23 24.32 21.16
CA GLN A 293 -6.08 25.10 20.69
C GLN A 293 -5.81 24.82 19.21
N VAL A 294 -5.37 25.86 18.50
CA VAL A 294 -4.92 25.79 17.11
C VAL A 294 -3.47 26.26 17.05
N ASP A 295 -2.55 25.35 16.72
CA ASP A 295 -1.10 25.59 16.73
C ASP A 295 -0.52 25.83 15.33
N VAL A 296 -1.38 26.09 14.36
CA VAL A 296 -0.99 26.24 12.94
C VAL A 296 -1.60 27.49 12.33
N ARG A 297 -0.90 28.10 11.36
CA ARG A 297 -1.32 29.33 10.68
C ARG A 297 -1.39 29.13 9.17
N LEU A 298 -2.22 29.93 8.53
CA LEU A 298 -2.29 30.03 7.07
C LEU A 298 -0.91 30.41 6.50
N GLY A 299 -0.47 29.66 5.46
CA GLY A 299 0.82 29.87 4.81
C GLY A 299 2.03 29.27 5.56
N GLU A 300 1.80 28.60 6.67
CA GLU A 300 2.86 27.91 7.42
C GLU A 300 3.21 26.57 6.78
N PHE A 301 4.49 26.22 6.78
CA PHE A 301 4.93 24.89 6.38
C PHE A 301 5.03 23.99 7.62
N VAL A 302 4.31 22.88 7.59
CA VAL A 302 4.23 21.92 8.70
C VAL A 302 5.01 20.67 8.34
N ALA A 303 5.81 20.18 9.28
CA ALA A 303 6.52 18.90 9.15
C ALA A 303 5.64 17.72 9.60
N PRO A 304 5.88 16.51 9.09
CA PRO A 304 5.17 15.31 9.56
C PRO A 304 5.35 15.10 11.06
N GLY A 305 4.28 14.73 11.74
CA GLY A 305 4.25 14.47 13.18
C GLY A 305 4.07 15.71 14.05
N MET A 306 3.98 16.92 13.49
CA MET A 306 3.69 18.11 14.28
C MET A 306 2.23 18.13 14.73
N PRO A 307 1.97 18.48 16.01
CA PRO A 307 0.63 18.74 16.51
C PRO A 307 0.07 20.01 15.85
N LEU A 308 -1.20 19.99 15.46
CA LEU A 308 -1.84 21.11 14.78
C LEU A 308 -3.02 21.66 15.55
N ILE A 309 -3.87 20.80 16.05
CA ILE A 309 -5.11 21.18 16.73
C ILE A 309 -5.36 20.22 17.88
N THR A 310 -5.71 20.78 19.03
CA THR A 310 -6.13 20.00 20.18
C THR A 310 -7.65 20.09 20.32
N LEU A 311 -8.31 18.92 20.37
CA LEU A 311 -9.77 18.77 20.48
C LEU A 311 -10.12 18.10 21.80
N GLY A 312 -11.22 18.48 22.41
CA GLY A 312 -11.73 17.85 23.63
C GLY A 312 -13.24 17.86 23.72
N ASP A 313 -13.81 16.82 24.29
CA ASP A 313 -15.22 16.75 24.64
C ASP A 313 -15.44 17.43 25.98
N LEU A 314 -15.97 18.65 25.96
CA LEU A 314 -16.24 19.45 27.16
C LEU A 314 -17.52 19.03 27.91
N THR A 315 -18.25 18.02 27.45
CA THR A 315 -19.45 17.53 28.15
C THR A 315 -19.11 16.80 29.44
N THR A 316 -17.93 16.18 29.50
CA THR A 316 -17.41 15.47 30.66
C THR A 316 -16.02 16.00 31.00
N LEU A 317 -15.91 16.65 32.12
CA LEU A 317 -14.66 17.20 32.66
C LEU A 317 -14.17 16.35 33.84
N ARG A 318 -12.86 16.23 33.96
CA ARG A 318 -12.19 15.61 35.10
C ARG A 318 -11.03 16.50 35.55
N VAL A 319 -10.53 16.25 36.74
CA VAL A 319 -9.34 16.91 37.23
C VAL A 319 -8.19 15.92 37.30
N GLU A 320 -7.08 16.30 36.77
CA GLU A 320 -5.83 15.53 36.84
C GLU A 320 -4.85 16.27 37.74
N THR A 321 -4.39 15.62 38.82
CA THR A 321 -3.39 16.19 39.73
C THR A 321 -2.03 16.31 39.04
N THR A 322 -1.25 17.31 39.44
CA THR A 322 0.04 17.63 38.82
C THR A 322 1.23 17.60 39.80
N ASP A 323 0.96 17.54 41.11
CA ASP A 323 1.94 17.72 42.18
C ASP A 323 1.82 16.74 43.35
N LEU A 324 1.10 15.61 43.17
CA LEU A 324 0.99 14.58 44.18
C LEU A 324 2.29 13.77 44.29
N ASP A 325 2.95 13.82 45.40
CA ASP A 325 4.22 13.15 45.65
C ASP A 325 4.06 11.65 46.07
N GLU A 326 5.18 10.94 46.25
CA GLU A 326 5.20 9.52 46.61
C GLU A 326 4.62 9.25 48.03
N ILE A 327 4.68 10.21 48.91
CA ILE A 327 4.21 10.06 50.31
C ILE A 327 2.70 10.20 50.33
N ASP A 328 2.21 11.17 49.63
CA ASP A 328 0.80 11.51 49.60
C ASP A 328 -0.02 10.49 48.75
N VAL A 329 0.52 10.01 47.62
CA VAL A 329 -0.17 9.00 46.81
C VAL A 329 -0.42 7.68 47.55
N ALA A 330 0.45 7.34 48.51
CA ALA A 330 0.28 6.14 49.32
C ALA A 330 -0.95 6.22 50.28
N GLN A 331 -1.48 7.41 50.50
CA GLN A 331 -2.67 7.68 51.36
C GLN A 331 -3.95 7.80 50.52
N VAL A 332 -3.83 7.82 49.19
CA VAL A 332 -4.96 7.97 48.25
C VAL A 332 -5.39 6.61 47.72
N THR A 333 -6.70 6.37 47.71
CA THR A 333 -7.29 5.16 47.12
C THR A 333 -8.43 5.50 46.19
N GLU A 334 -8.66 4.63 45.20
CA GLU A 334 -9.81 4.79 44.29
C GLU A 334 -11.13 4.77 45.05
N GLY A 335 -12.03 5.70 44.70
CA GLY A 335 -13.33 5.89 45.36
C GLY A 335 -13.36 6.91 46.51
N GLN A 336 -12.21 7.44 46.93
CA GLN A 336 -12.17 8.48 47.96
C GLN A 336 -12.86 9.77 47.51
N ALA A 337 -13.58 10.41 48.43
CA ALA A 337 -14.17 11.70 48.17
C ALA A 337 -13.10 12.80 48.11
N ALA A 338 -13.32 13.76 47.23
CA ALA A 338 -12.46 14.92 47.08
C ALA A 338 -13.31 16.19 47.02
N VAL A 339 -12.84 17.22 47.72
CA VAL A 339 -13.41 18.57 47.66
C VAL A 339 -12.45 19.43 46.83
N LEU A 340 -12.99 20.05 45.77
CA LEU A 340 -12.19 20.84 44.86
C LEU A 340 -12.62 22.32 44.93
N THR A 341 -11.62 23.18 44.89
CA THR A 341 -11.82 24.64 44.84
C THR A 341 -11.09 25.23 43.65
N CYS A 342 -11.60 26.32 43.12
CA CYS A 342 -10.99 26.99 41.96
C CYS A 342 -10.93 28.51 42.28
N ASP A 343 -9.79 29.12 42.04
CA ASP A 343 -9.63 30.57 42.24
C ASP A 343 -10.59 31.41 41.39
N ALA A 344 -11.02 30.87 40.25
CA ALA A 344 -12.02 31.56 39.42
C ALA A 344 -13.42 31.56 40.03
N PHE A 345 -13.69 30.72 41.04
CA PHE A 345 -14.97 30.56 41.72
C PHE A 345 -14.77 30.40 43.24
N PRO A 346 -14.31 31.45 43.94
CA PRO A 346 -13.85 31.33 45.34
C PRO A 346 -14.95 30.93 46.33
N ASP A 347 -16.21 31.17 46.00
CA ASP A 347 -17.35 30.85 46.86
C ASP A 347 -18.00 29.49 46.53
N ARG A 348 -17.37 28.68 45.70
CA ARG A 348 -17.91 27.39 45.24
C ARG A 348 -17.01 26.23 45.59
N LEU A 349 -17.62 25.20 46.15
CA LEU A 349 -16.99 23.91 46.39
C LEU A 349 -17.53 22.93 45.35
N PHE A 350 -16.62 22.21 44.68
CA PHE A 350 -16.95 21.15 43.74
C PHE A 350 -16.70 19.83 44.44
N ALA A 351 -17.68 18.93 44.40
CA ALA A 351 -17.54 17.57 44.89
C ALA A 351 -17.04 16.67 43.76
N GLY A 352 -16.15 15.77 44.10
CA GLY A 352 -15.66 14.76 43.18
C GLY A 352 -15.16 13.54 43.93
N HIS A 353 -14.75 12.53 43.18
CA HIS A 353 -14.16 11.33 43.77
C HIS A 353 -12.99 10.82 42.88
N VAL A 354 -12.04 10.18 43.54
CA VAL A 354 -10.88 9.55 42.86
C VAL A 354 -11.38 8.39 42.03
N THR A 355 -11.16 8.45 40.73
CA THR A 355 -11.53 7.37 39.79
C THR A 355 -10.36 6.50 39.40
N HIS A 356 -9.15 7.05 39.37
CA HIS A 356 -7.97 6.30 38.94
C HIS A 356 -6.69 6.96 39.46
N ILE A 357 -5.71 6.13 39.84
CA ILE A 357 -4.37 6.55 40.22
C ILE A 357 -3.40 6.00 39.16
N ALA A 358 -2.63 6.89 38.54
CA ALA A 358 -1.67 6.47 37.49
C ALA A 358 -0.63 5.50 38.10
N PRO A 359 -0.40 4.33 37.47
CA PRO A 359 0.53 3.33 38.02
C PRO A 359 2.01 3.75 37.82
N MET A 360 2.27 4.79 37.06
CA MET A 360 3.60 5.30 36.77
C MET A 360 3.68 6.78 37.13
N ALA A 361 4.76 7.13 37.81
CA ALA A 361 5.05 8.52 38.12
C ALA A 361 5.50 9.30 36.88
N ASP A 362 5.13 10.57 36.83
CA ASP A 362 5.67 11.53 35.87
C ASP A 362 6.92 12.18 36.48
N SER A 363 8.02 12.13 35.72
CA SER A 363 9.34 12.66 36.13
C SER A 363 9.59 14.09 35.61
N GLY A 364 8.58 14.77 35.12
CA GLY A 364 8.68 16.11 34.54
C GLY A 364 8.63 17.20 35.60
N GLY A 365 9.74 17.86 35.92
CA GLY A 365 9.72 19.07 36.73
C GLY A 365 10.44 19.05 38.07
N GLY A 366 11.34 18.06 38.30
CA GLY A 366 12.24 18.09 39.47
C GLY A 366 11.76 17.29 40.67
N GLY A 367 10.67 16.53 40.55
CA GLY A 367 10.16 15.58 41.56
C GLY A 367 9.55 14.36 40.92
N VAL A 368 9.23 13.35 41.70
CA VAL A 368 8.44 12.18 41.30
C VAL A 368 7.00 12.46 41.72
N ASN A 369 6.16 12.73 40.72
CA ASN A 369 4.75 13.07 40.95
C ASN A 369 3.85 11.97 40.33
N TYR A 370 2.76 11.67 41.02
CA TYR A 370 1.74 10.74 40.53
C TYR A 370 0.51 11.50 40.06
N THR A 371 -0.04 11.12 38.94
CA THR A 371 -1.30 11.70 38.48
C THR A 371 -2.48 10.92 39.03
N VAL A 372 -3.35 11.58 39.73
CA VAL A 372 -4.64 11.07 40.19
C VAL A 372 -5.75 11.73 39.39
N ILE A 373 -6.65 10.89 38.87
CA ILE A 373 -7.81 11.34 38.09
C ILE A 373 -9.02 11.42 38.99
N ILE A 374 -9.64 12.58 39.04
CA ILE A 374 -10.80 12.88 39.89
C ILE A 374 -11.97 13.23 38.98
N ALA A 375 -13.03 12.45 39.06
CA ALA A 375 -14.28 12.78 38.40
C ALA A 375 -15.06 13.81 39.21
N LEU A 376 -15.60 14.80 38.52
CA LEU A 376 -16.49 15.79 39.11
C LEU A 376 -17.91 15.24 39.13
N ASP A 377 -18.56 15.21 40.33
CA ASP A 377 -19.92 14.66 40.48
C ASP A 377 -20.97 15.57 39.83
N ASN A 378 -20.75 16.88 39.86
CA ASN A 378 -21.61 17.88 39.24
C ASN A 378 -20.74 18.92 38.52
N PRO A 379 -20.34 18.71 37.27
CA PRO A 379 -19.64 19.73 36.52
C PRO A 379 -20.57 20.92 36.25
N GLU A 380 -20.38 21.99 36.97
CA GLU A 380 -21.18 23.21 36.79
C GLU A 380 -20.76 23.96 35.51
N ALA A 381 -21.72 24.65 34.89
CA ALA A 381 -21.48 25.54 33.78
C ALA A 381 -20.48 26.65 34.16
N GLY A 382 -19.33 26.68 33.49
CA GLY A 382 -18.33 27.73 33.72
C GLY A 382 -16.90 27.20 33.90
N LEU A 383 -16.71 25.93 34.26
CA LEU A 383 -15.39 25.33 34.28
C LEU A 383 -14.84 25.24 32.83
N ARG A 384 -13.59 25.65 32.67
CA ARG A 384 -12.91 25.62 31.36
C ARG A 384 -11.71 24.69 31.39
N TRP A 385 -11.42 24.09 30.29
CA TRP A 385 -10.22 23.31 30.10
C TRP A 385 -8.96 24.10 30.45
N GLY A 386 -8.08 23.52 31.24
CA GLY A 386 -6.84 24.12 31.71
C GLY A 386 -6.94 24.95 33.00
N MET A 387 -8.16 25.13 33.59
CA MET A 387 -8.28 25.78 34.88
C MET A 387 -7.57 24.96 35.95
N THR A 388 -6.91 25.68 36.88
CA THR A 388 -6.26 25.07 38.04
C THR A 388 -7.31 24.87 39.13
N MET A 389 -7.30 23.69 39.74
CA MET A 389 -8.13 23.32 40.90
C MET A 389 -7.21 22.97 42.07
N PHE A 390 -7.57 23.41 43.26
CA PHE A 390 -7.03 22.88 44.49
C PHE A 390 -7.91 21.73 44.94
N VAL A 391 -7.32 20.63 45.26
CA VAL A 391 -8.00 19.37 45.54
C VAL A 391 -7.62 18.92 46.93
N ASP A 392 -8.59 18.77 47.81
CA ASP A 392 -8.46 18.18 49.13
C ASP A 392 -9.09 16.78 49.09
N ILE A 393 -8.26 15.74 49.10
CA ILE A 393 -8.70 14.35 49.14
C ILE A 393 -8.79 13.89 50.57
N GLU A 394 -9.94 13.36 50.98
CA GLU A 394 -10.12 12.82 52.31
C GLU A 394 -9.27 11.57 52.50
N SER A 395 -8.19 11.64 53.32
CA SER A 395 -7.40 10.43 53.62
C SER A 395 -8.18 9.55 54.60
N GLN A 396 -8.17 8.25 54.32
CA GLN A 396 -8.65 7.27 55.30
C GLN A 396 -7.60 7.13 56.39
N PRO A 397 -8.04 7.13 57.69
CA PRO A 397 -7.13 6.97 58.82
C PRO A 397 -6.44 5.61 58.86
#